data_c86ef26647fe14fc0505d45e2dd232cf
#
_entry.id   c86ef26647fe14fc0505d45e2dd232cf
#
_cell.length_a   1.000
_cell.length_b   1.000
_cell.length_c   1.000
_cell.angle_alpha   90.00
_cell.angle_beta   90.00
_cell.angle_gamma   90.00
#
_symmetry.space_group_name_H-M   'P 1'
#
loop_
_entity.id
_entity.type
_entity.pdbx_description
1 polymer ?
#
loop_
_entity_poly.entity_id
_entity_poly.type
_entity_poly.pdbx_seq_one_letter_code
_entity_poly.pdbx_strand_id
1 'polypeptide(L)'
;EAQAQELVDHFVMKCRMVKFARIESYNQLFSGDPVWATLEVAGIGMDGRSQVTKNDFRFLHTLENMGPSPEPNLTVLYSSRLPENFKKFAARISVETSSIQYENDDVMRPVWGDDYSICCCVSATETGKEIQFFGARANLAKCLLYAINGGKDEKTKQQVAPEYQPITSEYLDYDE
;
A
#
# COMPACT_ATOMS: atom_id res chain seq x y z
N GLU A 1 -30.16 5.28 4.59
CA GLU A 1 -28.95 4.43 4.64
C GLU A 1 -28.50 4.07 3.23
N ALA A 2 -29.39 3.59 2.35
CA ALA A 2 -29.06 3.24 0.96
C ALA A 2 -28.46 4.40 0.17
N GLN A 3 -29.03 5.60 0.24
CA GLN A 3 -28.49 6.78 -0.43
C GLN A 3 -27.07 7.16 0.05
N ALA A 4 -26.80 6.98 1.34
CA ALA A 4 -25.48 7.27 1.88
C ALA A 4 -24.44 6.25 1.38
N GLN A 5 -24.81 4.98 1.26
CA GLN A 5 -23.96 3.96 0.66
C GLN A 5 -23.71 4.25 -0.82
N GLU A 6 -24.76 4.58 -1.58
CA GLU A 6 -24.65 4.93 -2.99
C GLU A 6 -23.69 6.09 -3.24
N LEU A 7 -23.70 7.12 -2.38
CA LEU A 7 -22.75 8.23 -2.49
C LEU A 7 -21.30 7.80 -2.27
N VAL A 8 -21.08 6.90 -1.31
CA VAL A 8 -19.74 6.33 -1.04
C VAL A 8 -19.29 5.48 -2.22
N ASP A 9 -20.17 4.62 -2.75
CA ASP A 9 -19.87 3.78 -3.91
C ASP A 9 -19.53 4.64 -5.14
N HIS A 10 -20.30 5.71 -5.41
CA HIS A 10 -19.99 6.65 -6.48
C HIS A 10 -18.65 7.35 -6.29
N PHE A 11 -18.29 7.71 -5.08
CA PHE A 11 -16.98 8.32 -4.78
C PHE A 11 -15.85 7.33 -5.08
N VAL A 12 -15.93 6.11 -4.58
CA VAL A 12 -14.94 5.06 -4.82
C VAL A 12 -14.85 4.70 -6.31
N MET A 13 -16.00 4.63 -7.01
CA MET A 13 -16.04 4.42 -8.45
C MET A 13 -15.25 5.51 -9.19
N LYS A 14 -15.42 6.78 -8.81
CA LYS A 14 -14.67 7.88 -9.42
C LYS A 14 -13.17 7.75 -9.16
N CYS A 15 -12.75 7.36 -7.97
CA CYS A 15 -11.34 7.07 -7.69
C CYS A 15 -10.78 5.98 -8.62
N ARG A 16 -11.56 4.92 -8.89
CA ARG A 16 -11.17 3.85 -9.83
C ARG A 16 -11.10 4.31 -11.29
N MET A 17 -11.91 5.28 -11.67
CA MET A 17 -11.97 5.80 -13.06
C MET A 17 -10.85 6.78 -13.37
N VAL A 18 -10.37 7.53 -12.37
CA VAL A 18 -9.34 8.57 -12.59
C VAL A 18 -7.99 7.88 -12.78
N LYS A 19 -7.43 8.09 -13.98
CA LYS A 19 -6.10 7.60 -14.34
C LYS A 19 -5.36 8.69 -15.09
N PHE A 20 -4.03 8.66 -15.04
CA PHE A 20 -3.23 9.55 -15.87
C PHE A 20 -2.41 8.77 -16.89
N ALA A 21 -2.21 9.41 -18.05
CA ALA A 21 -1.46 8.83 -19.13
C ALA A 21 0.03 8.75 -18.78
N ARG A 22 0.62 7.65 -19.19
CA ARG A 22 2.07 7.41 -19.16
C ARG A 22 2.58 7.40 -20.60
N ILE A 23 3.75 6.87 -20.84
CA ILE A 23 4.25 6.64 -22.18
C ILE A 23 3.34 5.65 -22.94
N GLU A 24 3.32 5.74 -24.26
CA GLU A 24 2.40 4.98 -25.11
C GLU A 24 2.42 3.47 -24.82
N SER A 25 3.61 2.86 -24.77
CA SER A 25 3.78 1.42 -24.52
C SER A 25 3.21 0.99 -23.17
N TYR A 26 3.30 1.83 -22.14
CA TYR A 26 2.68 1.57 -20.84
C TYR A 26 1.16 1.64 -20.91
N ASN A 27 0.64 2.68 -21.59
CA ASN A 27 -0.81 2.87 -21.71
C ASN A 27 -1.48 1.75 -22.51
N GLN A 28 -0.81 1.21 -23.52
CA GLN A 28 -1.30 0.07 -24.29
C GLN A 28 -1.46 -1.20 -23.44
N LEU A 29 -0.55 -1.41 -22.47
CA LEU A 29 -0.61 -2.57 -21.60
C LEU A 29 -1.56 -2.39 -20.39
N PHE A 30 -1.56 -1.21 -19.79
CA PHE A 30 -2.19 -0.98 -18.47
C PHE A 30 -3.34 0.04 -18.51
N SER A 31 -3.65 0.61 -19.65
CA SER A 31 -4.69 1.65 -19.79
C SER A 31 -4.49 2.88 -18.91
N GLY A 32 -3.24 3.32 -18.77
CA GLY A 32 -2.86 4.42 -17.88
C GLY A 32 -2.44 3.97 -16.49
N ASP A 33 -2.06 4.93 -15.66
CA ASP A 33 -1.59 4.71 -14.29
C ASP A 33 -2.65 5.14 -13.28
N PRO A 34 -2.95 4.34 -12.26
CA PRO A 34 -3.86 4.76 -11.19
C PRO A 34 -3.36 6.02 -10.47
N VAL A 35 -4.27 6.76 -9.86
CA VAL A 35 -3.93 7.93 -9.04
C VAL A 35 -3.29 7.52 -7.70
N TRP A 36 -3.47 6.26 -7.30
CA TRP A 36 -2.99 5.71 -6.03
C TRP A 36 -3.53 6.48 -4.82
N ALA A 37 -4.79 6.91 -4.91
CA ALA A 37 -5.47 7.53 -3.78
C ALA A 37 -5.56 6.55 -2.61
N THR A 38 -5.28 7.05 -1.41
CA THR A 38 -5.43 6.28 -0.18
C THR A 38 -6.68 6.76 0.56
N LEU A 39 -7.52 5.82 0.94
CA LEU A 39 -8.69 6.04 1.79
C LEU A 39 -8.41 5.38 3.13
N GLU A 40 -8.12 6.18 4.12
CA GLU A 40 -7.89 5.69 5.48
C GLU A 40 -9.20 5.63 6.24
N VAL A 41 -9.41 4.53 6.94
CA VAL A 41 -10.59 4.30 7.77
C VAL A 41 -10.18 3.80 9.15
N ALA A 42 -11.03 4.04 10.14
CA ALA A 42 -10.80 3.68 11.53
C ALA A 42 -9.66 4.47 12.20
N GLY A 43 -8.80 3.78 12.97
CA GLY A 43 -7.74 4.42 13.74
C GLY A 43 -8.20 4.97 15.08
N ILE A 44 -7.24 5.58 15.80
CA ILE A 44 -7.45 6.19 17.10
C ILE A 44 -7.21 7.71 16.97
N GLY A 45 -8.16 8.51 17.43
CA GLY A 45 -8.04 9.96 17.42
C GLY A 45 -7.02 10.51 18.43
N MET A 46 -6.70 11.78 18.31
CA MET A 46 -5.80 12.49 19.23
C MET A 46 -6.31 12.48 20.69
N ASP A 47 -7.61 12.32 20.87
CA ASP A 47 -8.26 12.18 22.18
C ASP A 47 -8.25 10.73 22.72
N GLY A 48 -7.60 9.81 22.01
CA GLY A 48 -7.48 8.40 22.37
C GLY A 48 -8.73 7.55 22.09
N ARG A 49 -9.78 8.12 21.51
CA ARG A 49 -11.01 7.40 21.15
C ARG A 49 -10.90 6.79 19.77
N SER A 50 -11.62 5.68 19.57
CA SER A 50 -11.79 5.09 18.24
C SER A 50 -12.47 6.07 17.29
N GLN A 51 -11.95 6.20 16.09
CA GLN A 51 -12.52 7.03 15.01
C GLN A 51 -13.53 6.25 14.15
N VAL A 52 -13.81 5.00 14.47
CA VAL A 52 -14.76 4.18 13.71
C VAL A 52 -16.15 4.81 13.70
N THR A 53 -16.65 5.07 12.52
CA THR A 53 -17.96 5.63 12.23
C THR A 53 -18.75 4.71 11.29
N LYS A 54 -20.00 5.05 11.00
CA LYS A 54 -20.78 4.33 9.97
C LYS A 54 -20.14 4.43 8.59
N ASN A 55 -19.42 5.50 8.29
CA ASN A 55 -18.78 5.66 6.98
C ASN A 55 -17.65 4.66 6.79
N ASP A 56 -16.92 4.31 7.83
CA ASP A 56 -15.87 3.27 7.72
C ASP A 56 -16.45 1.93 7.29
N PHE A 57 -17.60 1.55 7.84
CA PHE A 57 -18.33 0.37 7.37
C PHE A 57 -18.79 0.50 5.92
N ARG A 58 -19.26 1.69 5.49
CA ARG A 58 -19.69 1.91 4.11
C ARG A 58 -18.54 1.83 3.13
N PHE A 59 -17.38 2.39 3.46
CA PHE A 59 -16.18 2.29 2.61
C PHE A 59 -15.75 0.84 2.44
N LEU A 60 -15.74 0.05 3.50
CA LEU A 60 -15.43 -1.37 3.40
C LEU A 60 -16.51 -2.14 2.60
N HIS A 61 -17.78 -1.82 2.83
CA HIS A 61 -18.90 -2.46 2.13
C HIS A 61 -18.91 -2.18 0.62
N THR A 62 -18.31 -1.07 0.19
CA THR A 62 -18.13 -0.78 -1.24
C THR A 62 -17.37 -1.90 -1.97
N LEU A 63 -16.45 -2.61 -1.30
CA LEU A 63 -15.75 -3.74 -1.90
C LEU A 63 -16.68 -4.92 -2.20
N GLU A 64 -17.75 -5.09 -1.44
CA GLU A 64 -18.80 -6.08 -1.75
C GLU A 64 -19.67 -5.62 -2.91
N ASN A 65 -20.07 -4.33 -2.93
CA ASN A 65 -20.96 -3.78 -3.95
C ASN A 65 -20.29 -3.68 -5.34
N MET A 66 -19.02 -3.28 -5.36
CA MET A 66 -18.28 -2.97 -6.60
C MET A 66 -17.23 -4.02 -6.96
N GLY A 67 -17.02 -4.99 -6.11
CA GLY A 67 -15.97 -5.99 -6.24
C GLY A 67 -14.58 -5.50 -5.83
N PRO A 68 -13.63 -6.44 -5.66
CA PRO A 68 -12.26 -6.17 -5.25
C PRO A 68 -11.53 -5.28 -6.25
N SER A 69 -10.65 -4.43 -5.75
CA SER A 69 -9.80 -3.55 -6.57
C SER A 69 -8.60 -3.08 -5.76
N PRO A 70 -7.43 -2.96 -6.38
CA PRO A 70 -6.28 -2.36 -5.73
C PRO A 70 -6.41 -0.83 -5.59
N GLU A 71 -7.39 -0.22 -6.25
CA GLU A 71 -7.57 1.23 -6.34
C GLU A 71 -9.01 1.62 -5.96
N PRO A 72 -9.20 2.61 -5.10
CA PRO A 72 -8.20 3.27 -4.26
C PRO A 72 -7.60 2.32 -3.22
N ASN A 73 -6.39 2.61 -2.72
CA ASN A 73 -5.83 1.89 -1.59
C ASN A 73 -6.73 2.11 -0.37
N LEU A 74 -7.42 1.09 0.07
CA LEU A 74 -8.28 1.16 1.24
C LEU A 74 -7.50 0.64 2.45
N THR A 75 -7.12 1.56 3.34
CA THR A 75 -6.25 1.28 4.46
C THR A 75 -7.03 1.36 5.77
N VAL A 76 -7.04 0.29 6.52
CA VAL A 76 -7.56 0.26 7.90
C VAL A 76 -6.40 0.59 8.85
N LEU A 77 -6.52 1.69 9.57
CA LEU A 77 -5.63 2.01 10.69
C LEU A 77 -6.05 1.15 11.88
N TYR A 78 -5.42 -0.01 11.97
CA TYR A 78 -5.75 -1.01 12.98
C TYR A 78 -5.21 -0.63 14.35
N SER A 79 -6.05 -0.79 15.37
CA SER A 79 -5.65 -0.73 16.78
C SER A 79 -6.36 -1.84 17.56
N SER A 80 -5.70 -2.34 18.58
CA SER A 80 -6.31 -3.27 19.55
C SER A 80 -7.58 -2.69 20.20
N ARG A 81 -7.66 -1.36 20.29
CA ARG A 81 -8.75 -0.58 20.90
C ARG A 81 -9.96 -0.36 19.98
N LEU A 82 -9.90 -0.75 18.71
CA LEU A 82 -11.05 -0.62 17.80
C LEU A 82 -12.22 -1.51 18.25
N PRO A 83 -13.48 -1.11 17.97
CA PRO A 83 -14.66 -1.91 18.27
C PRO A 83 -14.57 -3.32 17.64
N GLU A 84 -14.92 -4.34 18.41
CA GLU A 84 -14.85 -5.73 17.96
C GLU A 84 -15.73 -6.04 16.73
N ASN A 85 -16.89 -5.41 16.64
CA ASN A 85 -17.76 -5.55 15.47
C ASN A 85 -17.12 -5.01 14.20
N PHE A 86 -16.37 -3.90 14.29
CA PHE A 86 -15.63 -3.34 13.15
C PHE A 86 -14.46 -4.24 12.75
N LYS A 87 -13.67 -4.71 13.72
CA LYS A 87 -12.55 -5.64 13.46
C LYS A 87 -13.03 -6.91 12.76
N LYS A 88 -14.11 -7.51 13.23
CA LYS A 88 -14.72 -8.70 12.59
C LYS A 88 -15.22 -8.41 11.20
N PHE A 89 -15.87 -7.27 11.00
CA PHE A 89 -16.37 -6.86 9.68
C PHE A 89 -15.23 -6.66 8.70
N ALA A 90 -14.20 -5.89 9.08
CA ALA A 90 -13.02 -5.63 8.25
C ALA A 90 -12.28 -6.93 7.90
N ALA A 91 -12.08 -7.83 8.87
CA ALA A 91 -11.46 -9.13 8.63
C ALA A 91 -12.25 -9.98 7.63
N ARG A 92 -13.59 -10.00 7.73
CA ARG A 92 -14.46 -10.72 6.78
C ARG A 92 -14.27 -10.16 5.36
N ILE A 93 -14.38 -8.84 5.19
CA ILE A 93 -14.20 -8.20 3.88
C ILE A 93 -12.79 -8.45 3.32
N SER A 94 -11.76 -8.44 4.16
CA SER A 94 -10.38 -8.77 3.75
C SER A 94 -10.28 -10.18 3.18
N VAL A 95 -10.86 -11.16 3.85
CA VAL A 95 -10.84 -12.56 3.39
C VAL A 95 -11.59 -12.73 2.07
N GLU A 96 -12.72 -12.06 1.92
CA GLU A 96 -13.59 -12.17 0.74
C GLU A 96 -13.02 -11.43 -0.48
N THR A 97 -12.30 -10.31 -0.28
CA THR A 97 -11.94 -9.42 -1.38
C THR A 97 -10.43 -9.26 -1.60
N SER A 98 -9.60 -9.54 -0.60
CA SER A 98 -8.15 -9.28 -0.63
C SER A 98 -7.77 -7.84 -1.04
N SER A 99 -8.64 -6.87 -0.72
CA SER A 99 -8.51 -5.47 -1.19
C SER A 99 -8.38 -4.45 -0.07
N ILE A 100 -8.03 -4.89 1.13
CA ILE A 100 -7.80 -4.01 2.29
C ILE A 100 -6.34 -4.11 2.71
N GLN A 101 -5.72 -2.96 2.93
CA GLN A 101 -4.43 -2.84 3.60
C GLN A 101 -4.64 -2.56 5.09
N TYR A 102 -3.69 -2.95 5.92
CA TYR A 102 -3.71 -2.67 7.35
C TYR A 102 -2.41 -2.02 7.77
N GLU A 103 -2.53 -0.92 8.48
CA GLU A 103 -1.44 -0.30 9.22
C GLU A 103 -1.71 -0.39 10.71
N ASN A 104 -0.69 -0.77 11.48
CA ASN A 104 -0.85 -0.92 12.91
C ASN A 104 -0.71 0.43 13.62
N ASP A 105 -1.83 1.07 13.90
CA ASP A 105 -1.92 2.38 14.55
C ASP A 105 -1.25 2.40 15.93
N ASP A 106 -1.30 1.28 16.67
CA ASP A 106 -0.64 1.17 17.97
C ASP A 106 0.89 1.18 17.86
N VAL A 107 1.46 0.79 16.72
CA VAL A 107 2.90 0.79 16.44
C VAL A 107 3.34 2.08 15.75
N MET A 108 2.51 2.61 14.84
CA MET A 108 2.86 3.77 14.02
C MET A 108 2.84 5.07 14.83
N ARG A 109 1.82 5.28 15.65
CA ARG A 109 1.66 6.52 16.43
C ARG A 109 2.83 6.87 17.35
N PRO A 110 3.46 5.94 18.08
CA PRO A 110 4.66 6.26 18.86
C PRO A 110 5.84 6.80 18.06
N VAL A 111 5.92 6.50 16.77
CA VAL A 111 7.01 6.92 15.87
C VAL A 111 6.65 8.18 15.11
N TRP A 112 5.43 8.24 14.54
CA TRP A 112 4.99 9.28 13.60
C TRP A 112 4.08 10.32 14.22
N GLY A 113 3.76 10.18 15.51
CA GLY A 113 2.81 11.08 16.20
C GLY A 113 1.34 10.72 15.95
N ASP A 114 0.47 11.53 16.57
CA ASP A 114 -0.96 11.24 16.57
C ASP A 114 -1.67 11.65 15.26
N ASP A 115 -1.03 12.43 14.42
CA ASP A 115 -1.58 13.00 13.19
C ASP A 115 -0.74 12.57 11.99
N TYR A 116 -0.48 11.28 11.90
CA TYR A 116 0.14 10.70 10.70
C TYR A 116 -0.92 10.21 9.73
N SER A 117 -0.54 10.08 8.48
CA SER A 117 -1.33 9.46 7.43
C SER A 117 -0.46 8.54 6.56
N ILE A 118 -1.13 7.66 5.84
CA ILE A 118 -0.47 6.78 4.87
C ILE A 118 -0.61 7.38 3.48
N CYS A 119 0.51 7.74 2.90
CA CYS A 119 0.56 8.25 1.54
C CYS A 119 0.74 7.12 0.55
N CYS A 120 -0.03 7.15 -0.53
CA CYS A 120 -0.01 6.16 -1.60
C CYS A 120 -0.36 4.77 -1.05
N CYS A 121 0.59 3.85 -1.02
CA CYS A 121 0.32 2.47 -0.59
C CYS A 121 0.65 2.23 0.88
N VAL A 122 1.85 2.63 1.33
CA VAL A 122 2.39 2.21 2.64
C VAL A 122 3.34 3.22 3.28
N SER A 123 3.47 4.43 2.76
CA SER A 123 4.41 5.41 3.30
C SER A 123 3.76 6.27 4.37
N ALA A 124 4.22 6.15 5.60
CA ALA A 124 3.79 7.05 6.67
C ALA A 124 4.41 8.44 6.50
N THR A 125 3.61 9.46 6.77
CA THR A 125 4.01 10.87 6.78
C THR A 125 3.29 11.61 7.88
N GLU A 126 3.93 12.65 8.45
CA GLU A 126 3.22 13.58 9.31
C GLU A 126 2.35 14.53 8.47
N THR A 127 1.06 14.54 8.73
CA THR A 127 0.08 15.31 7.95
C THR A 127 0.42 16.80 7.93
N GLY A 128 0.56 17.35 6.72
CA GLY A 128 0.86 18.78 6.51
C GLY A 128 2.30 19.21 6.80
N LYS A 129 3.20 18.30 7.21
CA LYS A 129 4.60 18.59 7.48
C LYS A 129 5.56 17.93 6.52
N GLU A 130 5.20 16.78 6.00
CA GLU A 130 6.03 15.96 5.14
C GLU A 130 5.34 15.67 3.81
N ILE A 131 6.13 15.36 2.81
CA ILE A 131 5.66 14.86 1.53
C ILE A 131 6.38 13.57 1.20
N GLN A 132 5.69 12.67 0.53
CA GLN A 132 6.30 11.46 0.00
C GLN A 132 7.02 11.73 -1.31
N PHE A 133 8.24 11.21 -1.41
CA PHE A 133 8.99 11.13 -2.65
C PHE A 133 9.17 9.69 -3.07
N PHE A 134 8.81 9.35 -4.31
CA PHE A 134 9.29 8.13 -4.93
C PHE A 134 10.73 8.34 -5.38
N GLY A 135 11.69 7.99 -4.51
CA GLY A 135 13.10 8.23 -4.77
C GLY A 135 13.66 7.28 -5.83
N ALA A 136 13.48 5.99 -5.66
CA ALA A 136 14.01 4.97 -6.56
C ALA A 136 13.23 3.67 -6.49
N ARG A 137 13.32 2.88 -7.57
CA ARG A 137 12.87 1.48 -7.60
C ARG A 137 14.10 0.60 -7.78
N ALA A 138 14.35 -0.32 -6.85
CA ALA A 138 15.43 -1.28 -6.92
C ALA A 138 14.90 -2.65 -7.36
N ASN A 139 15.58 -3.28 -8.32
CA ASN A 139 15.33 -4.67 -8.65
C ASN A 139 16.18 -5.54 -7.74
N LEU A 140 15.61 -6.07 -6.67
CA LEU A 140 16.32 -6.87 -5.67
C LEU A 140 16.94 -8.13 -6.27
N ALA A 141 16.28 -8.78 -7.23
CA ALA A 141 16.83 -9.93 -7.93
C ALA A 141 18.10 -9.58 -8.73
N LYS A 142 18.13 -8.39 -9.36
CA LYS A 142 19.34 -7.89 -10.04
C LYS A 142 20.44 -7.54 -9.04
N CYS A 143 20.11 -6.98 -7.89
CA CYS A 143 21.09 -6.71 -6.84
C CYS A 143 21.79 -8.00 -6.40
N LEU A 144 21.01 -9.05 -6.12
CA LEU A 144 21.55 -10.35 -5.77
C LEU A 144 22.39 -10.94 -6.90
N LEU A 145 21.89 -10.91 -8.15
CA LEU A 145 22.62 -11.41 -9.31
C LEU A 145 23.98 -10.70 -9.49
N TYR A 146 24.02 -9.38 -9.34
CA TYR A 146 25.25 -8.62 -9.45
C TYR A 146 26.23 -8.90 -8.29
N ALA A 147 25.71 -9.14 -7.10
CA ALA A 147 26.55 -9.57 -5.97
C ALA A 147 27.21 -10.94 -6.24
N ILE A 148 26.48 -11.87 -6.86
CA ILE A 148 26.99 -13.20 -7.19
C ILE A 148 27.99 -13.17 -8.35
N ASN A 149 27.73 -12.37 -9.40
CA ASN A 149 28.50 -12.40 -10.64
C ASN A 149 29.52 -11.23 -10.80
N GLY A 150 29.78 -10.47 -9.74
CA GLY A 150 30.72 -9.38 -9.75
C GLY A 150 30.24 -8.15 -10.53
N GLY A 151 28.94 -7.90 -10.61
CA GLY A 151 28.36 -6.70 -11.20
C GLY A 151 28.21 -6.72 -12.71
N LYS A 152 28.17 -7.88 -13.34
CA LYS A 152 28.02 -8.04 -14.79
C LYS A 152 26.57 -8.29 -15.20
N ASP A 153 26.13 -7.63 -16.27
CA ASP A 153 24.84 -7.93 -16.87
C ASP A 153 24.84 -9.36 -17.48
N GLU A 154 23.84 -10.16 -17.15
CA GLU A 154 23.77 -11.57 -17.56
C GLU A 154 23.56 -11.77 -19.06
N LYS A 155 23.02 -10.77 -19.76
CA LYS A 155 22.75 -10.83 -21.20
C LYS A 155 23.90 -10.25 -22.00
N THR A 156 24.29 -9.03 -21.68
CA THR A 156 25.32 -8.29 -22.46
C THR A 156 26.75 -8.60 -22.02
N LYS A 157 26.92 -9.18 -20.84
CA LYS A 157 28.22 -9.45 -20.19
C LYS A 157 29.02 -8.17 -19.85
N GLN A 158 28.42 -7.02 -20.00
CA GLN A 158 29.04 -5.74 -19.68
C GLN A 158 29.08 -5.54 -18.17
N GLN A 159 30.14 -4.87 -17.70
CA GLN A 159 30.25 -4.39 -16.33
C GLN A 159 29.31 -3.21 -16.14
N VAL A 160 28.24 -3.37 -15.35
CA VAL A 160 27.18 -2.36 -15.14
C VAL A 160 27.15 -1.82 -13.72
N ALA A 161 27.77 -2.51 -12.78
CA ALA A 161 27.95 -2.08 -11.41
C ALA A 161 29.44 -2.05 -11.08
N PRO A 162 29.88 -1.32 -10.01
CA PRO A 162 31.26 -1.36 -9.56
C PRO A 162 31.74 -2.80 -9.41
N GLU A 163 33.01 -3.01 -9.66
CA GLU A 163 33.63 -4.31 -9.54
C GLU A 163 33.59 -4.76 -8.06
N TYR A 164 32.74 -5.71 -7.77
CA TYR A 164 32.70 -6.36 -6.46
C TYR A 164 33.41 -7.71 -6.56
N GLN A 165 33.98 -8.14 -5.47
CA GLN A 165 34.39 -9.53 -5.34
C GLN A 165 33.11 -10.38 -5.37
N PRO A 166 32.97 -11.36 -6.26
CA PRO A 166 31.82 -12.23 -6.27
C PRO A 166 31.65 -12.91 -4.91
N ILE A 167 30.41 -13.03 -4.47
CA ILE A 167 30.11 -13.84 -3.29
C ILE A 167 30.47 -15.28 -3.64
N THR A 168 31.42 -15.83 -2.90
CA THR A 168 31.82 -17.23 -3.06
C THR A 168 30.81 -18.16 -2.40
N SER A 169 30.82 -19.44 -2.78
CA SER A 169 29.91 -20.46 -2.23
C SER A 169 29.95 -20.56 -0.70
N GLU A 170 31.05 -20.15 -0.06
CA GLU A 170 31.19 -20.11 1.39
C GLU A 170 30.18 -19.20 2.10
N TYR A 171 29.62 -18.20 1.40
CA TYR A 171 28.56 -17.32 1.95
C TYR A 171 27.15 -17.77 1.60
N LEU A 172 27.01 -18.81 0.79
CA LEU A 172 25.72 -19.35 0.33
C LEU A 172 25.40 -20.72 0.94
N ASP A 173 26.30 -21.25 1.76
CA ASP A 173 26.09 -22.49 2.49
C ASP A 173 25.19 -22.24 3.70
N TYR A 174 23.91 -22.59 3.53
CA TYR A 174 22.88 -22.51 4.57
C TYR A 174 22.72 -23.83 5.34
N ASP A 175 23.77 -24.61 5.43
CA ASP A 175 23.75 -25.84 6.23
C ASP A 175 24.18 -25.55 7.68
N GLU A 176 23.33 -24.80 8.42
CA GLU A 176 23.24 -24.88 9.89
C GLU A 176 21.83 -24.53 10.39
#